data_8c9b8fd8eb34334f28e9edf41dfc8bbf
#
_entry.id   8c9b8fd8eb34334f28e9edf41dfc8bbf
#
_cell.length_a   1.000
_cell.length_b   1.000
_cell.length_c   1.000
_cell.angle_alpha   90.00
_cell.angle_beta   90.00
_cell.angle_gamma   90.00
#
_symmetry.space_group_name_H-M   'P 1'
#
loop_
_entity.id
_entity.type
_entity.pdbx_description
1 polymer ?
#
loop_
_entity_poly.entity_id
_entity_poly.type
_entity_poly.pdbx_seq_one_letter_code
_entity_poly.pdbx_strand_id
1 'polypeptide(L)'
;MNNTMKPMHKVPIDALKQVPYLDIANLQGRAIPTLSFYDSTKWHFWMPTSDGLSAIDARPAEGDYFSRAPERPSDIYMEFLNFMVQRAYWPSVARFIDAIRNDVHNLGASLQKFHLFHHAAKEKRFHTRRFASTEIEYIFGTCRSMFDLLQEVIAALWDTVRLYDQNIPKRHLPKSFRKMVLKDGKVMASDDICDAYGIPKQLADYYSRAASFFAVLRQYRDNIIHHGKTPEMIFLTERGFAVSKETEPFASFSVWQQDQIQPNGLASIRPVLAHVVIETIKSCEDFAHTIQGIIRFPPDIAPGFRLYLRGYHNEELILLESVKANSQWWDA
;
A
#
# COMPACT_ATOMS: atom_id res chain seq x y z
N MET A 1 -11.43 15.00 -16.86
CA MET A 1 -11.54 15.75 -15.60
C MET A 1 -10.17 16.30 -15.28
N ASN A 2 -9.99 17.62 -15.31
CA ASN A 2 -8.73 18.27 -14.96
C ASN A 2 -8.50 18.10 -13.45
N ASN A 3 -7.66 17.13 -13.11
CA ASN A 3 -7.20 16.93 -11.74
C ASN A 3 -6.12 17.99 -11.47
N THR A 4 -6.54 19.19 -11.11
CA THR A 4 -5.64 20.24 -10.64
C THR A 4 -5.06 19.74 -9.31
N MET A 5 -3.82 19.22 -9.36
CA MET A 5 -3.02 18.97 -8.17
C MET A 5 -3.13 20.18 -7.24
N LYS A 6 -3.53 19.95 -5.97
CA LYS A 6 -3.38 20.99 -4.95
C LYS A 6 -1.92 21.43 -4.98
N PRO A 7 -1.63 22.74 -5.09
CA PRO A 7 -0.26 23.20 -5.11
C PRO A 7 0.42 22.78 -3.81
N MET A 8 1.58 22.08 -3.91
CA MET A 8 2.45 21.89 -2.76
C MET A 8 2.77 23.25 -2.18
N HIS A 9 2.45 23.47 -0.91
CA HIS A 9 2.81 24.70 -0.24
C HIS A 9 4.33 24.86 -0.26
N LYS A 10 4.82 25.88 -0.91
CA LYS A 10 6.25 26.20 -0.91
C LYS A 10 6.57 26.94 0.37
N VAL A 11 7.13 26.23 1.32
CA VAL A 11 7.65 26.80 2.56
C VAL A 11 9.10 27.22 2.34
N PRO A 12 9.51 28.44 2.69
CA PRO A 12 10.92 28.84 2.64
C PRO A 12 11.79 27.92 3.51
N ILE A 13 12.99 27.57 3.02
CA ILE A 13 13.90 26.68 3.76
C ILE A 13 14.23 27.26 5.14
N ASP A 14 14.34 28.58 5.26
CA ASP A 14 14.59 29.24 6.55
C ASP A 14 13.46 29.01 7.56
N ALA A 15 12.21 28.94 7.11
CA ALA A 15 11.10 28.61 8.01
C ALA A 15 11.17 27.16 8.51
N LEU A 16 11.68 26.22 7.70
CA LEU A 16 11.87 24.84 8.13
C LEU A 16 12.91 24.67 9.25
N LYS A 17 13.82 25.66 9.43
CA LYS A 17 14.76 25.67 10.57
C LYS A 17 14.05 25.75 11.94
N GLN A 18 12.78 26.16 11.97
CA GLN A 18 11.97 26.16 13.19
C GLN A 18 11.55 24.74 13.61
N VAL A 19 11.68 23.74 12.73
CA VAL A 19 11.33 22.35 13.02
C VAL A 19 12.59 21.59 13.41
N PRO A 20 12.85 21.39 14.71
CA PRO A 20 14.15 20.92 15.21
C PRO A 20 14.45 19.45 14.87
N TYR A 21 13.45 18.74 14.35
CA TYR A 21 13.55 17.30 14.06
C TYR A 21 13.95 16.99 12.62
N LEU A 22 14.00 18.01 11.75
CA LEU A 22 14.34 17.86 10.34
C LEU A 22 15.83 18.07 10.07
N ASP A 23 16.41 17.19 9.27
CA ASP A 23 17.76 17.40 8.70
C ASP A 23 17.67 18.21 7.40
N ILE A 24 17.55 19.53 7.56
CA ILE A 24 17.35 20.45 6.42
C ILE A 24 18.60 20.48 5.51
N ALA A 25 19.78 20.28 6.09
CA ALA A 25 21.05 20.32 5.33
C ALA A 25 21.12 19.17 4.30
N ASN A 26 20.47 18.06 4.58
CA ASN A 26 20.50 16.86 3.75
C ASN A 26 19.18 16.60 2.98
N LEU A 27 18.32 17.60 2.81
CA LEU A 27 17.08 17.43 2.04
C LEU A 27 17.30 17.00 0.58
N GLN A 28 18.34 17.50 -0.07
CA GLN A 28 18.72 17.14 -1.44
C GLN A 28 17.54 17.23 -2.43
N GLY A 29 16.72 18.27 -2.31
CA GLY A 29 15.55 18.52 -3.16
C GLY A 29 14.32 17.69 -2.84
N ARG A 30 14.33 16.87 -1.77
CA ARG A 30 13.14 16.16 -1.30
C ARG A 30 12.12 17.12 -0.71
N ALA A 31 10.85 16.78 -0.85
CA ALA A 31 9.75 17.43 -0.15
C ALA A 31 9.57 16.81 1.25
N ILE A 32 8.78 17.45 2.09
CA ILE A 32 8.45 16.99 3.43
C ILE A 32 6.95 16.67 3.43
N PRO A 33 6.54 15.42 3.61
CA PRO A 33 5.14 15.02 3.46
C PRO A 33 4.26 15.39 4.65
N THR A 34 4.85 15.51 5.83
CA THR A 34 4.15 15.92 7.06
C THR A 34 5.08 16.70 7.97
N LEU A 35 4.51 17.66 8.68
CA LEU A 35 5.17 18.44 9.73
C LEU A 35 4.55 18.14 11.11
N SER A 36 4.04 16.93 11.27
CA SER A 36 3.48 16.42 12.52
C SER A 36 4.50 15.53 13.20
N PHE A 37 4.82 15.82 14.45
CA PHE A 37 5.78 15.08 15.26
C PHE A 37 5.21 14.77 16.64
N TYR A 38 5.54 13.61 17.17
CA TYR A 38 5.30 13.26 18.57
C TYR A 38 6.64 12.90 19.22
N ASP A 39 7.07 13.67 20.21
CA ASP A 39 8.39 13.53 20.86
C ASP A 39 8.41 12.57 22.05
N SER A 40 7.38 11.78 22.22
CA SER A 40 7.08 10.88 23.33
C SER A 40 6.44 11.56 24.56
N THR A 41 6.27 12.86 24.55
CA THR A 41 5.62 13.65 25.61
C THR A 41 4.49 14.51 25.08
N LYS A 42 4.71 15.19 23.98
CA LYS A 42 3.75 16.11 23.39
C LYS A 42 3.79 16.09 21.87
N TRP A 43 2.72 16.59 21.28
CA TRP A 43 2.58 16.81 19.86
C TRP A 43 3.19 18.15 19.44
N HIS A 44 3.81 18.16 18.27
CA HIS A 44 4.34 19.31 17.61
C HIS A 44 3.79 19.28 16.18
N PHE A 45 3.00 20.25 15.84
CA PHE A 45 2.41 20.38 14.51
C PHE A 45 2.71 21.76 13.94
N TRP A 46 3.27 21.80 12.73
CA TRP A 46 3.52 23.04 12.02
C TRP A 46 2.67 23.10 10.76
N MET A 47 1.95 24.20 10.61
CA MET A 47 1.17 24.47 9.41
C MET A 47 1.88 25.52 8.54
N PRO A 48 1.97 25.30 7.21
CA PRO A 48 2.37 26.34 6.27
C PRO A 48 1.42 27.53 6.34
N THR A 49 2.00 28.73 6.40
CA THR A 49 1.30 30.02 6.33
C THR A 49 1.83 30.81 5.14
N SER A 50 1.24 31.98 4.85
CA SER A 50 1.76 32.90 3.82
C SER A 50 3.22 33.29 4.05
N ASP A 51 3.63 33.37 5.32
CA ASP A 51 4.91 33.97 5.74
C ASP A 51 5.89 32.92 6.30
N GLY A 52 5.54 31.65 6.28
CA GLY A 52 6.40 30.57 6.75
C GLY A 52 5.68 29.41 7.40
N LEU A 53 5.95 29.14 8.67
CA LEU A 53 5.33 28.07 9.46
C LEU A 53 4.74 28.65 10.75
N SER A 54 3.57 28.15 11.13
CA SER A 54 2.97 28.40 12.43
C SER A 54 2.90 27.10 13.22
N ALA A 55 3.46 27.11 14.43
CA ALA A 55 3.30 25.99 15.34
C ALA A 55 1.92 26.04 15.99
N ILE A 56 1.20 24.92 15.98
CA ILE A 56 -0.11 24.77 16.61
C ILE A 56 -0.10 23.58 17.56
N ASP A 57 -0.82 23.72 18.65
CA ASP A 57 -1.09 22.62 19.58
C ASP A 57 -2.27 21.80 19.07
N ALA A 58 -1.97 20.82 18.23
CA ALA A 58 -2.96 19.95 17.61
C ALA A 58 -2.48 18.50 17.60
N ARG A 59 -3.42 17.60 17.80
CA ARG A 59 -3.23 16.16 17.71
C ARG A 59 -4.05 15.64 16.52
N PRO A 60 -3.43 15.05 15.50
CA PRO A 60 -4.18 14.52 14.38
C PRO A 60 -5.07 13.34 14.83
N ALA A 61 -6.30 13.34 14.39
CA ALA A 61 -7.20 12.21 14.58
C ALA A 61 -6.87 11.07 13.61
N GLU A 62 -6.55 11.43 12.37
CA GLU A 62 -6.09 10.55 11.31
C GLU A 62 -4.99 11.25 10.52
N GLY A 63 -3.98 10.52 10.06
CA GLY A 63 -2.87 11.01 9.27
C GLY A 63 -1.54 10.42 9.68
N ASP A 64 -0.48 10.99 9.11
CA ASP A 64 0.88 10.51 9.34
C ASP A 64 1.65 11.47 10.24
N TYR A 65 2.53 10.91 11.02
CA TYR A 65 3.39 11.68 11.91
C TYR A 65 4.74 10.98 12.14
N PHE A 66 5.73 11.77 12.47
CA PHE A 66 7.05 11.27 12.86
C PHE A 66 7.14 11.10 14.37
N SER A 67 7.64 9.94 14.84
CA SER A 67 7.89 9.67 16.25
C SER A 67 8.99 8.63 16.44
N ARG A 68 9.55 8.56 17.64
CA ARG A 68 10.46 7.48 18.05
C ARG A 68 9.73 6.20 18.40
N ALA A 69 8.50 6.30 18.87
CA ALA A 69 7.61 5.20 19.20
C ALA A 69 6.17 5.60 18.90
N PRO A 70 5.24 4.64 18.67
CA PRO A 70 3.85 4.97 18.41
C PRO A 70 3.23 5.64 19.64
N GLU A 71 2.37 6.63 19.42
CA GLU A 71 1.65 7.28 20.55
C GLU A 71 0.48 6.42 21.01
N ARG A 72 -0.12 5.62 20.10
CA ARG A 72 -1.15 4.63 20.41
C ARG A 72 -0.73 3.25 19.93
N PRO A 73 -1.17 2.17 20.59
CA PRO A 73 -0.93 0.80 20.10
C PRO A 73 -1.49 0.53 18.71
N SER A 74 -2.52 1.29 18.29
CA SER A 74 -3.13 1.20 16.97
C SER A 74 -2.41 2.01 15.89
N ASP A 75 -1.41 2.84 16.23
CA ASP A 75 -0.62 3.56 15.23
C ASP A 75 0.34 2.58 14.55
N ILE A 76 0.28 2.46 13.22
CA ILE A 76 1.01 1.44 12.47
C ILE A 76 2.33 1.99 11.95
N TYR A 77 3.37 1.19 12.05
CA TYR A 77 4.64 1.37 11.36
C TYR A 77 4.73 0.41 10.18
N MET A 78 5.03 0.94 8.99
CA MET A 78 5.36 0.16 7.81
C MET A 78 6.72 0.61 7.29
N GLU A 79 7.67 -0.32 7.18
CA GLU A 79 9.05 0.01 6.83
C GLU A 79 9.15 0.63 5.44
N PHE A 80 8.40 0.11 4.47
CA PHE A 80 8.40 0.62 3.11
C PHE A 80 7.88 2.07 3.02
N LEU A 81 6.82 2.42 3.75
CA LEU A 81 6.31 3.80 3.78
C LEU A 81 7.28 4.74 4.48
N ASN A 82 7.83 4.31 5.61
CA ASN A 82 8.87 5.07 6.30
C ASN A 82 10.06 5.35 5.37
N PHE A 83 10.55 4.34 4.68
CA PHE A 83 11.64 4.51 3.72
C PHE A 83 11.25 5.47 2.57
N MET A 84 10.10 5.28 1.95
CA MET A 84 9.67 6.13 0.84
C MET A 84 9.53 7.60 1.25
N VAL A 85 8.95 7.83 2.42
CA VAL A 85 8.73 9.16 2.98
C VAL A 85 10.04 9.80 3.43
N GLN A 86 10.89 9.06 4.11
CA GLN A 86 12.14 9.58 4.65
C GLN A 86 13.21 9.82 3.57
N ARG A 87 13.33 8.93 2.58
CA ARG A 87 14.47 8.89 1.67
C ARG A 87 14.13 9.12 0.21
N ALA A 88 12.91 8.81 -0.21
CA ALA A 88 12.54 8.81 -1.63
C ALA A 88 11.48 9.88 -2.01
N TYR A 89 11.12 10.79 -1.11
CA TYR A 89 9.98 11.68 -1.31
C TYR A 89 10.38 12.96 -2.08
N TRP A 90 10.80 12.80 -3.37
CA TRP A 90 10.99 13.93 -4.27
C TRP A 90 9.67 14.40 -4.89
N PRO A 91 9.57 15.70 -5.28
CA PRO A 91 8.36 16.24 -5.91
C PRO A 91 7.86 15.44 -7.13
N SER A 92 8.78 14.82 -7.88
CA SER A 92 8.45 14.00 -9.05
C SER A 92 7.67 12.73 -8.72
N VAL A 93 7.81 12.20 -7.51
CA VAL A 93 7.18 10.94 -7.07
C VAL A 93 6.20 11.12 -5.91
N ALA A 94 6.16 12.28 -5.29
CA ALA A 94 5.33 12.57 -4.11
C ALA A 94 3.88 12.09 -4.29
N ARG A 95 3.26 12.42 -5.43
CA ARG A 95 1.87 12.02 -5.73
C ARG A 95 1.63 10.52 -5.71
N PHE A 96 2.62 9.71 -6.12
CA PHE A 96 2.50 8.26 -6.15
C PHE A 96 2.65 7.67 -4.75
N ILE A 97 3.59 8.22 -3.96
CA ILE A 97 3.80 7.82 -2.56
C ILE A 97 2.57 8.21 -1.72
N ASP A 98 1.99 9.40 -1.93
CA ASP A 98 0.77 9.83 -1.27
C ASP A 98 -0.43 8.93 -1.64
N ALA A 99 -0.51 8.50 -2.91
CA ALA A 99 -1.54 7.57 -3.34
C ALA A 99 -1.40 6.21 -2.63
N ILE A 100 -0.17 5.67 -2.51
CA ILE A 100 0.09 4.43 -1.76
C ILE A 100 -0.30 4.57 -0.29
N ARG A 101 0.05 5.69 0.36
CA ARG A 101 -0.33 5.97 1.75
C ARG A 101 -1.86 5.97 1.93
N ASN A 102 -2.55 6.68 1.04
CA ASN A 102 -4.01 6.71 1.03
C ASN A 102 -4.62 5.33 0.77
N ASP A 103 -4.04 4.54 -0.13
CA ASP A 103 -4.50 3.19 -0.43
C ASP A 103 -4.39 2.27 0.80
N VAL A 104 -3.34 2.40 1.61
CA VAL A 104 -3.21 1.66 2.88
C VAL A 104 -4.36 2.01 3.84
N HIS A 105 -4.66 3.30 4.05
CA HIS A 105 -5.80 3.72 4.89
C HIS A 105 -7.13 3.21 4.32
N ASN A 106 -7.31 3.30 3.01
CA ASN A 106 -8.51 2.84 2.32
C ASN A 106 -8.71 1.32 2.45
N LEU A 107 -7.64 0.52 2.41
CA LEU A 107 -7.73 -0.93 2.64
C LEU A 107 -8.23 -1.26 4.04
N GLY A 108 -7.75 -0.57 5.08
CA GLY A 108 -8.26 -0.71 6.44
C GLY A 108 -9.76 -0.38 6.54
N ALA A 109 -10.17 0.76 5.96
CA ALA A 109 -11.57 1.17 5.92
C ALA A 109 -12.45 0.18 5.14
N SER A 110 -11.95 -0.37 4.03
CA SER A 110 -12.66 -1.37 3.23
C SER A 110 -12.88 -2.68 3.99
N LEU A 111 -11.87 -3.14 4.72
CA LEU A 111 -12.01 -4.33 5.57
C LEU A 111 -13.04 -4.12 6.68
N GLN A 112 -13.04 -2.96 7.33
CA GLN A 112 -14.02 -2.62 8.36
C GLN A 112 -15.46 -2.59 7.83
N LYS A 113 -15.70 -2.21 6.57
CA LYS A 113 -17.04 -2.19 5.99
C LYS A 113 -17.71 -3.56 5.97
N PHE A 114 -16.97 -4.66 5.89
CA PHE A 114 -17.57 -6.00 5.95
C PHE A 114 -18.24 -6.28 7.29
N HIS A 115 -17.71 -5.77 8.42
CA HIS A 115 -18.37 -5.83 9.72
C HIS A 115 -19.70 -5.07 9.67
N LEU A 116 -19.68 -3.85 9.14
CA LEU A 116 -20.89 -3.02 9.01
C LEU A 116 -21.94 -3.68 8.11
N PHE A 117 -21.53 -4.25 6.98
CA PHE A 117 -22.44 -4.93 6.05
C PHE A 117 -23.06 -6.18 6.68
N HIS A 118 -22.25 -6.97 7.41
CA HIS A 118 -22.75 -8.17 8.08
C HIS A 118 -23.74 -7.82 9.18
N HIS A 119 -23.43 -6.85 10.03
CA HIS A 119 -24.33 -6.35 11.07
C HIS A 119 -25.64 -5.82 10.49
N ALA A 120 -25.57 -4.97 9.45
CA ALA A 120 -26.75 -4.42 8.79
C ALA A 120 -27.63 -5.50 8.13
N ALA A 121 -27.03 -6.57 7.62
CA ALA A 121 -27.76 -7.70 7.04
C ALA A 121 -28.51 -8.49 8.12
N LYS A 122 -27.91 -8.72 9.30
CA LYS A 122 -28.57 -9.37 10.45
C LYS A 122 -29.79 -8.59 10.93
N GLU A 123 -29.69 -7.27 10.96
CA GLU A 123 -30.80 -6.41 11.33
C GLU A 123 -31.88 -6.27 10.24
N LYS A 124 -31.73 -6.99 9.11
CA LYS A 124 -32.62 -6.96 7.95
C LYS A 124 -32.86 -5.54 7.39
N ARG A 125 -31.88 -4.65 7.54
CA ARG A 125 -32.02 -3.25 7.10
C ARG A 125 -31.92 -3.13 5.58
N PHE A 126 -31.02 -3.92 4.93
CA PHE A 126 -30.89 -3.95 3.47
C PHE A 126 -30.12 -5.18 2.97
N HIS A 127 -30.18 -5.37 1.65
CA HIS A 127 -29.44 -6.43 0.96
C HIS A 127 -27.97 -6.05 0.78
N THR A 128 -27.10 -6.52 1.65
CA THR A 128 -25.69 -6.12 1.72
C THR A 128 -24.78 -6.86 0.74
N ARG A 129 -25.28 -7.93 0.08
CA ARG A 129 -24.50 -8.74 -0.86
C ARG A 129 -23.83 -7.90 -1.96
N ARG A 130 -24.58 -6.95 -2.56
CA ARG A 130 -24.04 -6.09 -3.61
C ARG A 130 -22.93 -5.15 -3.09
N PHE A 131 -23.08 -4.64 -1.87
CA PHE A 131 -22.06 -3.82 -1.21
C PHE A 131 -20.80 -4.62 -0.96
N ALA A 132 -20.90 -5.86 -0.44
CA ALA A 132 -19.77 -6.74 -0.26
C ALA A 132 -19.05 -7.04 -1.59
N SER A 133 -19.80 -7.29 -2.68
CA SER A 133 -19.23 -7.51 -4.00
C SER A 133 -18.41 -6.31 -4.49
N THR A 134 -18.97 -5.12 -4.43
CA THR A 134 -18.27 -3.90 -4.88
C THR A 134 -17.06 -3.59 -4.02
N GLU A 135 -17.10 -3.93 -2.73
CA GLU A 135 -15.96 -3.72 -1.82
C GLU A 135 -14.82 -4.71 -2.09
N ILE A 136 -15.14 -5.97 -2.43
CA ILE A 136 -14.13 -6.94 -2.88
C ILE A 136 -13.44 -6.43 -4.17
N GLU A 137 -14.23 -5.96 -5.12
CA GLU A 137 -13.71 -5.36 -6.36
C GLU A 137 -12.76 -4.19 -6.06
N TYR A 138 -13.15 -3.34 -5.11
CA TYR A 138 -12.33 -2.21 -4.67
C TYR A 138 -11.01 -2.67 -4.05
N ILE A 139 -11.03 -3.63 -3.10
CA ILE A 139 -9.81 -4.15 -2.45
C ILE A 139 -8.84 -4.74 -3.48
N PHE A 140 -9.31 -5.61 -4.37
CA PHE A 140 -8.47 -6.20 -5.41
C PHE A 140 -7.92 -5.15 -6.38
N GLY A 141 -8.77 -4.19 -6.77
CA GLY A 141 -8.37 -3.08 -7.62
C GLY A 141 -7.29 -2.20 -6.99
N THR A 142 -7.44 -1.87 -5.72
CA THR A 142 -6.49 -1.08 -4.93
C THR A 142 -5.17 -1.82 -4.76
N CYS A 143 -5.20 -3.10 -4.33
CA CYS A 143 -4.00 -3.93 -4.22
C CYS A 143 -3.24 -4.01 -5.56
N ARG A 144 -3.94 -4.23 -6.65
CA ARG A 144 -3.32 -4.23 -7.99
C ARG A 144 -2.74 -2.86 -8.36
N SER A 145 -3.44 -1.77 -8.03
CA SER A 145 -2.99 -0.40 -8.30
C SER A 145 -1.69 -0.05 -7.58
N MET A 146 -1.49 -0.55 -6.37
CA MET A 146 -0.26 -0.31 -5.59
C MET A 146 0.99 -0.78 -6.34
N PHE A 147 0.94 -1.88 -7.09
CA PHE A 147 2.06 -2.33 -7.93
C PHE A 147 2.38 -1.32 -9.05
N ASP A 148 1.36 -0.77 -9.70
CA ASP A 148 1.59 0.25 -10.73
C ASP A 148 2.14 1.55 -10.11
N LEU A 149 1.69 1.93 -8.90
CA LEU A 149 2.22 3.09 -8.18
C LEU A 149 3.69 2.91 -7.78
N LEU A 150 4.09 1.72 -7.30
CA LEU A 150 5.51 1.39 -7.05
C LEU A 150 6.33 1.50 -8.33
N GLN A 151 5.79 1.02 -9.45
CA GLN A 151 6.45 1.12 -10.75
C GLN A 151 6.59 2.57 -11.22
N GLU A 152 5.58 3.41 -11.02
CA GLU A 152 5.66 4.84 -11.34
C GLU A 152 6.73 5.55 -10.48
N VAL A 153 6.87 5.17 -9.20
CA VAL A 153 7.92 5.70 -8.30
C VAL A 153 9.30 5.39 -8.88
N ILE A 154 9.58 4.11 -9.15
CA ILE A 154 10.93 3.74 -9.61
C ILE A 154 11.19 4.27 -11.03
N ALA A 155 10.22 4.25 -11.93
CA ALA A 155 10.37 4.77 -13.28
C ALA A 155 10.67 6.27 -13.29
N ALA A 156 10.01 7.05 -12.41
CA ALA A 156 10.24 8.49 -12.30
C ALA A 156 11.58 8.84 -11.65
N LEU A 157 12.11 7.97 -10.79
CA LEU A 157 13.41 8.16 -10.14
C LEU A 157 14.58 7.62 -10.96
N TRP A 158 14.34 6.62 -11.82
CA TRP A 158 15.37 5.79 -12.42
C TRP A 158 16.46 6.58 -13.12
N ASP A 159 16.11 7.59 -13.90
CA ASP A 159 17.08 8.39 -14.65
C ASP A 159 17.93 9.29 -13.75
N THR A 160 17.43 9.65 -12.57
CA THR A 160 18.09 10.61 -11.66
C THR A 160 18.86 9.97 -10.51
N VAL A 161 18.48 8.76 -10.09
CA VAL A 161 19.15 8.07 -8.98
C VAL A 161 20.49 7.48 -9.38
N ARG A 162 21.39 7.32 -8.40
CA ARG A 162 22.69 6.67 -8.56
C ARG A 162 22.63 5.25 -8.02
N LEU A 163 23.00 4.28 -8.85
CA LEU A 163 23.15 2.89 -8.42
C LEU A 163 24.45 2.70 -7.65
N TYR A 164 24.49 1.69 -6.77
CA TYR A 164 25.76 1.23 -6.18
C TYR A 164 26.67 0.64 -7.25
N ASP A 165 26.13 -0.21 -8.13
CA ASP A 165 26.86 -0.69 -9.31
C ASP A 165 26.65 0.28 -10.49
N GLN A 166 27.69 1.02 -10.82
CA GLN A 166 27.68 2.01 -11.91
C GLN A 166 27.89 1.40 -13.30
N ASN A 167 28.23 0.10 -13.39
CA ASN A 167 28.47 -0.58 -14.67
C ASN A 167 27.14 -1.00 -15.35
N ILE A 168 26.03 -0.93 -14.65
CA ILE A 168 24.72 -1.29 -15.19
C ILE A 168 24.27 -0.23 -16.20
N PRO A 169 24.04 -0.60 -17.47
CA PRO A 169 23.57 0.33 -18.49
C PRO A 169 22.09 0.61 -18.28
N LYS A 170 21.77 1.65 -17.52
CA LYS A 170 20.40 2.07 -17.26
C LYS A 170 19.65 2.33 -18.56
N ARG A 171 18.47 1.69 -18.72
CA ARG A 171 17.54 1.95 -19.80
C ARG A 171 16.26 2.54 -19.21
N HIS A 172 15.50 3.25 -20.01
CA HIS A 172 14.20 3.80 -19.59
C HIS A 172 13.24 2.69 -19.13
N LEU A 173 12.67 2.85 -17.95
CA LEU A 173 11.72 1.88 -17.41
C LEU A 173 10.28 2.22 -17.82
N PRO A 174 9.46 1.23 -18.20
CA PRO A 174 8.04 1.45 -18.43
C PRO A 174 7.34 1.82 -17.13
N LYS A 175 6.29 2.66 -17.22
CA LYS A 175 5.49 3.10 -16.08
C LYS A 175 4.48 2.08 -15.58
N SER A 176 4.28 0.98 -16.26
CA SER A 176 3.33 -0.08 -15.89
C SER A 176 4.06 -1.30 -15.37
N PHE A 177 3.66 -1.78 -14.19
CA PHE A 177 4.19 -3.00 -13.61
C PHE A 177 3.98 -4.21 -14.54
N ARG A 178 2.81 -4.29 -15.19
CA ARG A 178 2.53 -5.31 -16.21
C ARG A 178 3.63 -5.41 -17.27
N LYS A 179 4.09 -4.27 -17.81
CA LYS A 179 5.11 -4.26 -18.84
C LYS A 179 6.47 -4.75 -18.33
N MET A 180 6.74 -4.58 -17.03
CA MET A 180 7.97 -5.11 -16.42
C MET A 180 7.97 -6.63 -16.29
N VAL A 181 6.80 -7.24 -16.01
CA VAL A 181 6.74 -8.65 -15.58
C VAL A 181 6.07 -9.59 -16.57
N LEU A 182 5.33 -9.08 -17.58
CA LEU A 182 4.60 -9.90 -18.55
C LEU A 182 5.01 -9.57 -19.99
N LYS A 183 5.37 -10.63 -20.75
CA LYS A 183 5.55 -10.57 -22.19
C LYS A 183 4.58 -11.56 -22.83
N ASP A 184 3.77 -11.09 -23.78
CA ASP A 184 2.73 -11.90 -24.47
C ASP A 184 1.81 -12.67 -23.49
N GLY A 185 1.48 -12.04 -22.36
CA GLY A 185 0.64 -12.62 -21.32
C GLY A 185 1.34 -13.62 -20.40
N LYS A 186 2.61 -13.95 -20.62
CA LYS A 186 3.40 -14.89 -19.80
C LYS A 186 4.32 -14.13 -18.85
N VAL A 187 4.54 -14.69 -17.67
CA VAL A 187 5.51 -14.18 -16.70
C VAL A 187 6.92 -14.30 -17.27
N MET A 188 7.67 -13.20 -17.20
CA MET A 188 9.07 -13.15 -17.63
C MET A 188 9.98 -13.72 -16.55
N ALA A 189 11.01 -14.44 -16.97
CA ALA A 189 12.09 -14.84 -16.07
C ALA A 189 12.94 -13.63 -15.66
N SER A 190 13.60 -13.72 -14.52
CA SER A 190 14.42 -12.62 -13.99
C SER A 190 15.54 -12.21 -14.96
N ASP A 191 16.19 -13.16 -15.62
CA ASP A 191 17.26 -12.87 -16.60
C ASP A 191 16.70 -12.11 -17.81
N ASP A 192 15.52 -12.51 -18.32
CA ASP A 192 14.86 -11.82 -19.42
C ASP A 192 14.51 -10.37 -19.06
N ILE A 193 14.12 -10.13 -17.79
CA ILE A 193 13.84 -8.79 -17.28
C ILE A 193 15.12 -7.95 -17.20
N CYS A 194 16.23 -8.52 -16.71
CA CYS A 194 17.55 -7.87 -16.71
C CYS A 194 17.95 -7.43 -18.11
N ASP A 195 17.87 -8.33 -19.06
CA ASP A 195 18.29 -8.09 -20.45
C ASP A 195 17.41 -7.07 -21.16
N ALA A 196 16.09 -7.15 -20.93
CA ALA A 196 15.13 -6.23 -21.55
C ALA A 196 15.32 -4.78 -21.06
N TYR A 197 15.53 -4.58 -19.75
CA TYR A 197 15.47 -3.25 -19.14
C TYR A 197 16.79 -2.71 -18.62
N GLY A 198 17.89 -3.49 -18.64
CA GLY A 198 19.18 -3.07 -18.12
C GLY A 198 19.10 -2.67 -16.65
N ILE A 199 18.57 -3.55 -15.81
CA ILE A 199 18.41 -3.33 -14.38
C ILE A 199 19.23 -4.32 -13.56
N PRO A 200 19.57 -4.01 -12.29
CA PRO A 200 20.24 -4.95 -11.39
C PRO A 200 19.45 -6.25 -11.23
N LYS A 201 20.18 -7.36 -11.09
CA LYS A 201 19.59 -8.70 -10.90
C LYS A 201 18.60 -8.73 -9.71
N GLN A 202 18.96 -8.07 -8.60
CA GLN A 202 18.11 -8.00 -7.41
C GLN A 202 16.73 -7.41 -7.72
N LEU A 203 16.68 -6.36 -8.56
CA LEU A 203 15.42 -5.73 -8.95
C LEU A 203 14.64 -6.61 -9.92
N ALA A 204 15.29 -7.30 -10.84
CA ALA A 204 14.67 -8.25 -11.73
C ALA A 204 14.10 -9.46 -10.96
N ASP A 205 14.81 -9.94 -9.94
CA ASP A 205 14.34 -11.01 -9.05
C ASP A 205 13.09 -10.60 -8.28
N TYR A 206 13.03 -9.36 -7.77
CA TYR A 206 11.79 -8.81 -7.18
C TYR A 206 10.62 -8.88 -8.17
N TYR A 207 10.79 -8.38 -9.39
CA TYR A 207 9.74 -8.40 -10.40
C TYR A 207 9.27 -9.82 -10.72
N SER A 208 10.19 -10.75 -10.86
CA SER A 208 9.87 -12.16 -11.16
C SER A 208 9.09 -12.81 -10.00
N ARG A 209 9.46 -12.56 -8.73
CA ARG A 209 8.72 -13.07 -7.55
C ARG A 209 7.31 -12.49 -7.45
N ALA A 210 7.16 -11.20 -7.67
CA ALA A 210 5.87 -10.51 -7.56
C ALA A 210 4.91 -10.80 -8.73
N ALA A 211 5.44 -11.27 -9.87
CA ALA A 211 4.71 -11.37 -11.13
C ALA A 211 3.47 -12.28 -11.06
N SER A 212 3.57 -13.44 -10.41
CA SER A 212 2.47 -14.41 -10.35
C SER A 212 1.30 -13.88 -9.53
N PHE A 213 1.56 -13.28 -8.37
CA PHE A 213 0.53 -12.67 -7.55
C PHE A 213 -0.12 -11.47 -8.26
N PHE A 214 0.68 -10.60 -8.85
CA PHE A 214 0.16 -9.50 -9.67
C PHE A 214 -0.72 -9.98 -10.83
N ALA A 215 -0.35 -11.09 -11.49
CA ALA A 215 -1.13 -11.64 -12.59
C ALA A 215 -2.53 -12.09 -12.13
N VAL A 216 -2.66 -12.69 -10.94
CA VAL A 216 -3.95 -13.06 -10.36
C VAL A 216 -4.80 -11.81 -10.08
N LEU A 217 -4.24 -10.79 -9.42
CA LEU A 217 -4.95 -9.53 -9.15
C LEU A 217 -5.41 -8.86 -10.44
N ARG A 218 -4.55 -8.85 -11.45
CA ARG A 218 -4.87 -8.29 -12.76
C ARG A 218 -5.97 -9.05 -13.48
N GLN A 219 -5.90 -10.39 -13.51
CA GLN A 219 -6.91 -11.22 -14.15
C GLN A 219 -8.29 -10.99 -13.54
N TYR A 220 -8.36 -10.87 -12.22
CA TYR A 220 -9.60 -10.56 -11.52
C TYR A 220 -10.18 -9.21 -11.98
N ARG A 221 -9.37 -8.14 -11.96
CA ARG A 221 -9.80 -6.81 -12.42
C ARG A 221 -10.23 -6.81 -13.88
N ASP A 222 -9.47 -7.48 -14.77
CA ASP A 222 -9.77 -7.53 -16.20
C ASP A 222 -11.09 -8.30 -16.45
N ASN A 223 -11.38 -9.35 -15.67
CA ASN A 223 -12.64 -10.09 -15.72
C ASN A 223 -13.84 -9.20 -15.34
N ILE A 224 -13.72 -8.38 -14.30
CA ILE A 224 -14.77 -7.44 -13.88
C ILE A 224 -15.02 -6.38 -14.95
N ILE A 225 -13.97 -5.71 -15.42
CA ILE A 225 -14.09 -4.54 -16.28
C ILE A 225 -14.50 -4.92 -17.71
N HIS A 226 -13.92 -5.98 -18.26
CA HIS A 226 -14.10 -6.34 -19.67
C HIS A 226 -15.18 -7.39 -19.91
N HIS A 227 -15.49 -8.20 -18.92
CA HIS A 227 -16.45 -9.30 -19.06
C HIS A 227 -17.70 -9.17 -18.18
N GLY A 228 -17.81 -8.10 -17.40
CA GLY A 228 -18.93 -7.88 -16.48
C GLY A 228 -19.10 -9.00 -15.44
N LYS A 229 -18.07 -9.84 -15.27
CA LYS A 229 -18.08 -10.94 -14.30
C LYS A 229 -17.83 -10.39 -12.90
N THR A 230 -18.90 -9.99 -12.24
CA THR A 230 -18.85 -9.80 -10.77
C THR A 230 -18.55 -11.14 -10.10
N PRO A 231 -17.99 -11.16 -8.86
CA PRO A 231 -17.89 -12.39 -8.08
C PRO A 231 -19.26 -13.08 -8.05
N GLU A 232 -19.42 -14.15 -8.80
CA GLU A 232 -20.73 -14.66 -9.16
C GLU A 232 -21.53 -15.15 -7.95
N MET A 233 -20.87 -15.53 -6.84
CA MET A 233 -21.60 -15.99 -5.66
C MET A 233 -20.88 -15.65 -4.35
N ILE A 234 -21.20 -14.47 -3.81
CA ILE A 234 -20.93 -14.18 -2.41
C ILE A 234 -22.18 -14.58 -1.63
N PHE A 235 -22.01 -15.46 -0.69
CA PHE A 235 -23.07 -15.96 0.18
C PHE A 235 -23.03 -15.16 1.50
N LEU A 236 -24.18 -14.64 1.89
CA LEU A 236 -24.37 -14.14 3.24
C LEU A 236 -24.79 -15.31 4.12
N THR A 237 -24.00 -15.58 5.15
CA THR A 237 -24.28 -16.59 6.17
C THR A 237 -24.52 -15.95 7.54
N GLU A 238 -24.94 -16.73 8.51
CA GLU A 238 -25.08 -16.24 9.90
C GLU A 238 -23.74 -15.78 10.49
N ARG A 239 -22.64 -16.36 10.04
CA ARG A 239 -21.28 -16.05 10.53
C ARG A 239 -20.55 -14.98 9.74
N GLY A 240 -21.05 -14.59 8.57
CA GLY A 240 -20.42 -13.60 7.71
C GLY A 240 -20.56 -13.91 6.23
N PHE A 241 -19.71 -13.30 5.42
CA PHE A 241 -19.70 -13.53 3.99
C PHE A 241 -18.81 -14.74 3.64
N ALA A 242 -19.35 -15.61 2.78
CA ALA A 242 -18.69 -16.80 2.30
C ALA A 242 -18.58 -16.80 0.77
N VAL A 243 -17.60 -17.54 0.25
CA VAL A 243 -17.36 -17.79 -1.17
C VAL A 243 -17.11 -19.26 -1.40
N SER A 244 -17.32 -19.72 -2.63
CA SER A 244 -16.88 -21.06 -3.02
C SER A 244 -15.38 -21.06 -3.29
N LYS A 245 -14.64 -22.00 -2.70
CA LYS A 245 -13.22 -22.19 -2.95
C LYS A 245 -12.88 -22.59 -4.39
N GLU A 246 -13.87 -23.06 -5.14
CA GLU A 246 -13.69 -23.55 -6.54
C GLU A 246 -13.94 -22.43 -7.56
N THR A 247 -14.41 -21.28 -7.13
CA THR A 247 -14.74 -20.17 -8.04
C THR A 247 -13.58 -19.17 -8.14
N GLU A 248 -13.18 -18.85 -9.37
CA GLU A 248 -12.18 -17.80 -9.58
C GLU A 248 -12.69 -16.41 -9.14
N PRO A 249 -11.83 -15.56 -8.53
CA PRO A 249 -10.36 -15.75 -8.34
C PRO A 249 -10.01 -16.54 -7.08
N PHE A 250 -10.98 -16.97 -6.28
CA PHE A 250 -10.75 -17.55 -4.97
C PHE A 250 -10.06 -18.93 -5.07
N ALA A 251 -10.32 -19.67 -6.14
CA ALA A 251 -9.64 -20.93 -6.45
C ALA A 251 -8.11 -20.79 -6.59
N SER A 252 -7.64 -19.61 -6.98
CA SER A 252 -6.21 -19.33 -7.09
C SER A 252 -5.50 -19.13 -5.74
N PHE A 253 -6.26 -19.07 -4.62
CA PHE A 253 -5.69 -18.83 -3.28
C PHE A 253 -5.81 -20.06 -2.40
N SER A 254 -4.69 -20.61 -1.96
CA SER A 254 -4.65 -21.74 -1.02
C SER A 254 -4.61 -21.26 0.43
N VAL A 255 -5.65 -20.53 0.86
CA VAL A 255 -5.68 -19.89 2.18
C VAL A 255 -6.46 -20.68 3.23
N TRP A 256 -7.34 -21.57 2.83
CA TRP A 256 -8.16 -22.36 3.75
C TRP A 256 -7.58 -23.75 4.00
N GLN A 257 -7.60 -24.18 5.26
CA GLN A 257 -7.39 -25.56 5.63
C GLN A 257 -8.69 -26.36 5.42
N GLN A 258 -8.58 -27.68 5.37
CA GLN A 258 -9.71 -28.56 5.03
C GLN A 258 -10.89 -28.45 6.03
N ASP A 259 -10.58 -28.27 7.29
CA ASP A 259 -11.55 -28.10 8.39
C ASP A 259 -12.25 -26.70 8.39
N GLN A 260 -11.71 -25.75 7.65
CA GLN A 260 -12.27 -24.41 7.48
C GLN A 260 -13.27 -24.32 6.33
N ILE A 261 -13.37 -25.37 5.53
CA ILE A 261 -14.28 -25.46 4.40
C ILE A 261 -15.54 -26.18 4.85
N GLN A 262 -16.70 -25.57 4.66
CA GLN A 262 -17.97 -26.17 5.00
C GLN A 262 -18.31 -27.36 4.05
N PRO A 263 -19.18 -28.30 4.47
CA PRO A 263 -19.53 -29.46 3.63
C PRO A 263 -20.09 -29.11 2.24
N ASN A 264 -20.65 -27.91 2.09
CA ASN A 264 -21.15 -27.39 0.81
C ASN A 264 -20.09 -26.68 -0.04
N GLY A 265 -18.81 -26.75 0.33
CA GLY A 265 -17.69 -26.15 -0.39
C GLY A 265 -17.52 -24.64 -0.14
N LEU A 266 -18.30 -24.04 0.76
CA LEU A 266 -18.17 -22.64 1.11
C LEU A 266 -17.14 -22.41 2.21
N ALA A 267 -16.43 -21.29 2.14
CA ALA A 267 -15.49 -20.85 3.15
C ALA A 267 -15.59 -19.32 3.38
N SER A 268 -15.16 -18.86 4.56
CA SER A 268 -15.14 -17.42 4.84
C SER A 268 -14.28 -16.68 3.82
N ILE A 269 -14.76 -15.56 3.31
CA ILE A 269 -13.97 -14.70 2.41
C ILE A 269 -12.86 -13.94 3.17
N ARG A 270 -13.01 -13.78 4.48
CA ARG A 270 -12.12 -12.93 5.30
C ARG A 270 -10.64 -13.32 5.19
N PRO A 271 -10.25 -14.62 5.24
CA PRO A 271 -8.87 -15.04 5.04
C PRO A 271 -8.29 -14.71 3.66
N VAL A 272 -9.12 -14.74 2.60
CA VAL A 272 -8.68 -14.35 1.26
C VAL A 272 -8.39 -12.86 1.20
N LEU A 273 -9.27 -12.03 1.73
CA LEU A 273 -9.06 -10.57 1.78
C LEU A 273 -7.80 -10.25 2.59
N ALA A 274 -7.62 -10.90 3.75
CA ALA A 274 -6.41 -10.77 4.55
C ALA A 274 -5.15 -11.17 3.76
N HIS A 275 -5.18 -12.32 3.07
CA HIS A 275 -4.07 -12.78 2.25
C HIS A 275 -3.72 -11.78 1.14
N VAL A 276 -4.72 -11.30 0.41
CA VAL A 276 -4.51 -10.35 -0.70
C VAL A 276 -3.87 -9.05 -0.21
N VAL A 277 -4.32 -8.51 0.92
CA VAL A 277 -3.75 -7.29 1.50
C VAL A 277 -2.35 -7.54 2.05
N ILE A 278 -2.14 -8.63 2.80
CA ILE A 278 -0.82 -9.00 3.34
C ILE A 278 0.22 -9.15 2.23
N GLU A 279 -0.09 -9.94 1.19
CA GLU A 279 0.88 -10.20 0.11
C GLU A 279 1.16 -8.92 -0.71
N THR A 280 0.19 -8.01 -0.80
CA THR A 280 0.42 -6.67 -1.39
C THR A 280 1.39 -5.85 -0.54
N ILE A 281 1.16 -5.77 0.78
CA ILE A 281 2.04 -5.04 1.71
C ILE A 281 3.45 -5.67 1.72
N LYS A 282 3.55 -7.00 1.79
CA LYS A 282 4.84 -7.72 1.71
C LYS A 282 5.57 -7.43 0.41
N SER A 283 4.85 -7.33 -0.72
CA SER A 283 5.46 -6.95 -2.00
C SER A 283 5.97 -5.51 -1.98
N CYS A 284 5.29 -4.59 -1.30
CA CYS A 284 5.77 -3.22 -1.10
C CYS A 284 7.03 -3.17 -0.24
N GLU A 285 7.10 -3.97 0.84
CA GLU A 285 8.29 -4.10 1.69
C GLU A 285 9.48 -4.68 0.91
N ASP A 286 9.27 -5.79 0.16
CA ASP A 286 10.30 -6.41 -0.68
C ASP A 286 10.82 -5.45 -1.76
N PHE A 287 9.92 -4.65 -2.36
CA PHE A 287 10.32 -3.58 -3.28
C PHE A 287 11.22 -2.55 -2.61
N ALA A 288 10.81 -2.04 -1.46
CA ALA A 288 11.55 -1.02 -0.72
C ALA A 288 12.93 -1.52 -0.30
N HIS A 289 13.02 -2.74 0.23
CA HIS A 289 14.29 -3.39 0.55
C HIS A 289 15.18 -3.55 -0.69
N THR A 290 14.59 -4.00 -1.79
CA THR A 290 15.32 -4.20 -3.05
C THR A 290 15.93 -2.89 -3.55
N ILE A 291 15.14 -1.81 -3.62
CA ILE A 291 15.66 -0.53 -4.14
C ILE A 291 16.65 0.13 -3.18
N GLN A 292 16.51 -0.05 -1.87
CA GLN A 292 17.53 0.37 -0.89
C GLN A 292 18.87 -0.33 -1.08
N GLY A 293 18.83 -1.61 -1.47
CA GLY A 293 20.03 -2.40 -1.71
C GLY A 293 20.78 -2.06 -2.99
N ILE A 294 20.14 -1.40 -3.97
CA ILE A 294 20.72 -1.11 -5.28
C ILE A 294 20.93 0.38 -5.56
N ILE A 295 20.21 1.28 -4.86
CA ILE A 295 20.23 2.73 -5.09
C ILE A 295 20.83 3.44 -3.88
N ARG A 296 21.66 4.46 -4.15
CA ARG A 296 22.20 5.36 -3.13
C ARG A 296 21.16 6.44 -2.81
N PHE A 297 20.38 6.23 -1.77
CA PHE A 297 19.47 7.24 -1.25
C PHE A 297 20.16 8.18 -0.25
N PRO A 298 19.69 9.43 -0.12
CA PRO A 298 20.13 10.32 0.95
C PRO A 298 19.69 9.80 2.34
N PRO A 299 20.29 10.32 3.43
CA PRO A 299 19.87 9.97 4.80
C PRO A 299 18.41 10.40 5.05
N ASP A 300 17.86 9.92 6.17
CA ASP A 300 16.49 10.27 6.57
C ASP A 300 16.29 11.78 6.71
N ILE A 301 15.11 12.28 6.32
CA ILE A 301 14.76 13.71 6.50
C ILE A 301 14.49 14.06 7.97
N ALA A 302 14.08 13.08 8.79
CA ALA A 302 13.87 13.20 10.23
C ALA A 302 14.67 12.12 10.97
N PRO A 303 16.01 12.29 11.15
CA PRO A 303 16.86 11.27 11.74
C PRO A 303 16.44 10.87 13.16
N GLY A 304 16.37 9.56 13.41
CA GLY A 304 15.96 9.01 14.71
C GLY A 304 14.45 9.00 14.96
N PHE A 305 13.67 9.43 13.99
CA PHE A 305 12.20 9.29 13.98
C PHE A 305 11.77 8.27 12.93
N ARG A 306 10.57 7.71 13.11
CA ARG A 306 9.89 6.81 12.18
C ARG A 306 8.56 7.41 11.80
N LEU A 307 8.10 7.12 10.59
CA LEU A 307 6.76 7.48 10.16
C LEU A 307 5.75 6.47 10.72
N TYR A 308 4.77 6.97 11.44
CA TYR A 308 3.62 6.20 11.90
C TYR A 308 2.35 6.68 11.19
N LEU A 309 1.50 5.73 10.84
CA LEU A 309 0.17 5.99 10.31
C LEU A 309 -0.83 5.87 11.44
N ARG A 310 -1.59 6.92 11.66
CA ARG A 310 -2.76 6.94 12.54
C ARG A 310 -4.02 6.84 11.71
N GLY A 311 -4.89 5.91 12.01
CA GLY A 311 -6.16 5.75 11.30
C GLY A 311 -7.20 5.07 12.16
N TYR A 312 -8.48 5.38 11.88
CA TYR A 312 -9.61 4.79 12.61
C TYR A 312 -9.78 3.29 12.36
N HIS A 313 -9.23 2.78 11.26
CA HIS A 313 -9.40 1.40 10.80
C HIS A 313 -8.10 0.61 10.83
N ASN A 314 -7.09 1.11 11.50
CA ASN A 314 -5.78 0.45 11.59
C ASN A 314 -5.86 -0.93 12.27
N GLU A 315 -6.78 -1.12 13.20
CA GLU A 315 -6.97 -2.41 13.88
C GLU A 315 -7.25 -3.54 12.88
N GLU A 316 -7.98 -3.29 11.80
CA GLU A 316 -8.22 -4.28 10.74
C GLU A 316 -6.91 -4.72 10.06
N LEU A 317 -5.98 -3.77 9.85
CA LEU A 317 -4.68 -4.07 9.26
C LEU A 317 -3.76 -4.82 10.23
N ILE A 318 -3.83 -4.52 11.52
CA ILE A 318 -3.06 -5.21 12.57
C ILE A 318 -3.51 -6.67 12.71
N LEU A 319 -4.80 -6.94 12.53
CA LEU A 319 -5.36 -8.28 12.68
C LEU A 319 -5.17 -9.19 11.46
N LEU A 320 -4.71 -8.69 10.32
CA LEU A 320 -4.64 -9.45 9.07
C LEU A 320 -3.94 -10.81 9.18
N GLU A 321 -2.77 -10.88 9.84
CA GLU A 321 -2.02 -12.14 10.00
C GLU A 321 -2.82 -13.14 10.86
N SER A 322 -3.46 -12.68 11.91
CA SER A 322 -4.33 -13.50 12.75
C SER A 322 -5.55 -14.01 11.97
N VAL A 323 -6.17 -13.14 11.18
CA VAL A 323 -7.32 -13.49 10.33
C VAL A 323 -6.94 -14.54 9.30
N LYS A 324 -5.79 -14.39 8.64
CA LYS A 324 -5.27 -15.35 7.67
C LYS A 324 -4.98 -16.71 8.32
N ALA A 325 -4.33 -16.71 9.49
CA ALA A 325 -3.92 -17.93 10.18
C ALA A 325 -5.10 -18.74 10.74
N ASN A 326 -6.11 -18.05 11.29
CA ASN A 326 -7.19 -18.69 12.05
C ASN A 326 -8.51 -18.80 11.29
N SER A 327 -8.58 -18.38 10.04
CA SER A 327 -9.81 -18.36 9.20
C SER A 327 -11.01 -17.77 9.92
N GLN A 328 -10.82 -16.66 10.61
CA GLN A 328 -11.84 -16.03 11.45
C GLN A 328 -13.06 -15.61 10.60
N TRP A 329 -14.23 -15.82 11.16
CA TRP A 329 -15.49 -15.26 10.69
C TRP A 329 -15.76 -13.91 11.37
N TRP A 330 -16.72 -13.12 10.82
CA TRP A 330 -17.08 -11.82 11.45
C TRP A 330 -17.78 -11.98 12.77
N ASP A 331 -18.42 -13.12 12.99
CA ASP A 331 -19.15 -13.49 14.22
C ASP A 331 -18.47 -14.64 14.97
N ALA A 332 -17.19 -14.57 15.15
CA ALA A 332 -16.45 -15.56 15.94
C ALA A 332 -16.21 -15.02 17.36
#